data_3470250bb25f9afed04569b9a03b1a30
#
_entry.id   3470250bb25f9afed04569b9a03b1a30
#
_cell.length_a   1.000
_cell.length_b   1.000
_cell.length_c   1.000
_cell.angle_alpha   90.00
_cell.angle_beta   90.00
_cell.angle_gamma   90.00
#
_symmetry.space_group_name_H-M   'P 1'
#
loop_
_entity.id
_entity.type
_entity.pdbx_description
1 polymer ?
#
loop_
_entity_poly.entity_id
_entity_poly.type
_entity_poly.pdbx_seq_one_letter_code
_entity_poly.pdbx_strand_id
1 'polypeptide(L)'
;GFAEQVAIVRHKQQWRMSWLYTGTFGSFIGLAAGFPMLVNTEFPAVDAFKFAFIGPLLAALVRPIGGWLADRVGGAMITFWIFVVMAVAPLAAAYFLPRAGTEGSLIGFVLAFVALFIAAGVGNGSTFRMIPIIFRTLREREVANQNDQAAMEAARRVGSTEGAATLGFSSAVAAFGGFFIPIAYGTSIKLTGSPEGALVFFSVFYLSCMLGTWRWYARRDAEVAC
;
A
#
# COMPACT_ATOMS: atom_id res chain seq x y z
N GLY A 1 -7.33 -24.71 8.63
CA GLY A 1 -8.59 -25.00 7.94
C GLY A 1 -9.46 -23.73 7.79
N PHE A 2 -10.63 -23.84 7.15
CA PHE A 2 -11.54 -22.68 6.92
C PHE A 2 -11.96 -21.99 8.23
N ALA A 3 -12.15 -22.75 9.31
CA ALA A 3 -12.48 -22.20 10.63
C ALA A 3 -11.37 -21.30 11.21
N GLU A 4 -10.12 -21.62 10.97
CA GLU A 4 -8.96 -20.80 11.39
C GLU A 4 -8.89 -19.50 10.59
N GLN A 5 -9.22 -19.54 9.30
CA GLN A 5 -9.27 -18.34 8.46
C GLN A 5 -10.40 -17.39 8.90
N VAL A 6 -11.56 -17.93 9.31
CA VAL A 6 -12.67 -17.13 9.84
C VAL A 6 -12.33 -16.51 11.21
N ALA A 7 -11.55 -17.22 12.06
CA ALA A 7 -11.12 -16.70 13.35
C ALA A 7 -10.22 -15.45 13.21
N ILE A 8 -9.38 -15.39 12.16
CA ILE A 8 -8.48 -14.26 11.89
C ILE A 8 -9.25 -12.97 11.60
N VAL A 9 -10.43 -13.04 10.96
CA VAL A 9 -11.24 -11.87 10.66
C VAL A 9 -11.67 -11.11 11.92
N ARG A 10 -11.73 -11.78 13.08
CA ARG A 10 -12.02 -11.15 14.36
C ARG A 10 -10.83 -10.42 14.99
N HIS A 11 -9.62 -10.66 14.50
CA HIS A 11 -8.42 -10.07 15.07
C HIS A 11 -8.21 -8.62 14.59
N LYS A 12 -8.05 -7.67 15.52
CA LYS A 12 -7.89 -6.24 15.18
C LYS A 12 -6.71 -5.95 14.23
N GLN A 13 -5.62 -6.74 14.36
CA GLN A 13 -4.44 -6.58 13.50
C GLN A 13 -4.72 -6.98 12.05
N GLN A 14 -5.67 -7.90 11.81
CA GLN A 14 -6.13 -8.25 10.47
C GLN A 14 -6.64 -7.01 9.71
N TRP A 15 -7.51 -6.22 10.32
CA TRP A 15 -8.09 -5.03 9.69
C TRP A 15 -7.09 -3.88 9.56
N ARG A 16 -6.22 -3.69 10.57
CA ARG A 16 -5.14 -2.70 10.50
C ARG A 16 -4.20 -3.00 9.34
N MET A 17 -3.75 -4.24 9.21
CA MET A 17 -2.87 -4.64 8.11
C MET A 17 -3.58 -4.65 6.77
N SER A 18 -4.86 -5.07 6.69
CA SER A 18 -5.64 -4.96 5.45
C SER A 18 -5.75 -3.51 4.96
N TRP A 19 -5.94 -2.55 5.88
CA TRP A 19 -5.97 -1.13 5.54
C TRP A 19 -4.65 -0.65 4.94
N LEU A 20 -3.52 -0.94 5.61
CA LEU A 20 -2.20 -0.57 5.13
C LEU A 20 -1.83 -1.30 3.82
N TYR A 21 -2.18 -2.57 3.73
CA TYR A 21 -1.91 -3.37 2.53
C TYR A 21 -2.75 -2.94 1.34
N THR A 22 -3.98 -2.47 1.56
CA THR A 22 -4.77 -1.80 0.52
C THR A 22 -4.10 -0.51 0.07
N GLY A 23 -3.50 0.25 0.98
CA GLY A 23 -2.71 1.44 0.65
C GLY A 23 -1.50 1.15 -0.23
N THR A 24 -0.83 0.03 -0.07
CA THR A 24 0.37 -0.34 -0.85
C THR A 24 0.02 -1.24 -2.04
N PHE A 25 -0.41 -2.47 -1.80
CA PHE A 25 -0.69 -3.44 -2.84
C PHE A 25 -1.94 -3.10 -3.66
N GLY A 26 -3.01 -2.63 -3.00
CA GLY A 26 -4.22 -2.18 -3.69
C GLY A 26 -3.95 -1.01 -4.63
N SER A 27 -3.13 -0.06 -4.16
CA SER A 27 -2.71 1.06 -4.99
C SER A 27 -1.84 0.62 -6.16
N PHE A 28 -0.91 -0.31 -5.95
CA PHE A 28 -0.10 -0.86 -7.04
C PHE A 28 -0.97 -1.40 -8.19
N ILE A 29 -1.97 -2.23 -7.86
CA ILE A 29 -2.88 -2.81 -8.86
C ILE A 29 -3.74 -1.73 -9.50
N GLY A 30 -4.33 -0.85 -8.69
CA GLY A 30 -5.24 0.18 -9.17
C GLY A 30 -4.58 1.25 -10.01
N LEU A 31 -3.34 1.64 -9.67
CA LEU A 31 -2.55 2.57 -10.46
C LEU A 31 -2.14 1.96 -11.80
N ALA A 32 -1.78 0.66 -11.82
CA ALA A 32 -1.46 -0.04 -13.06
C ALA A 32 -2.63 -0.03 -14.05
N ALA A 33 -3.87 -0.15 -13.55
CA ALA A 33 -5.08 -0.08 -14.36
C ALA A 33 -5.48 1.37 -14.69
N GLY A 34 -5.35 2.30 -13.75
CA GLY A 34 -5.83 3.68 -13.88
C GLY A 34 -4.88 4.63 -14.61
N PHE A 35 -3.58 4.42 -14.52
CA PHE A 35 -2.58 5.32 -15.10
C PHE A 35 -2.72 5.49 -16.63
N PRO A 36 -2.83 4.42 -17.45
CA PRO A 36 -3.01 4.57 -18.89
C PRO A 36 -4.28 5.34 -19.25
N MET A 37 -5.37 5.10 -18.51
CA MET A 37 -6.63 5.79 -18.70
C MET A 37 -6.46 7.30 -18.47
N LEU A 38 -5.80 7.71 -17.38
CA LEU A 38 -5.57 9.11 -17.06
C LEU A 38 -4.71 9.80 -18.12
N VAL A 39 -3.62 9.18 -18.55
CA VAL A 39 -2.74 9.77 -19.57
C VAL A 39 -3.50 9.96 -20.89
N ASN A 40 -4.27 8.96 -21.34
CA ASN A 40 -5.04 9.08 -22.58
C ASN A 40 -6.16 10.12 -22.48
N THR A 41 -6.73 10.35 -21.29
CA THR A 41 -7.79 11.34 -21.08
C THR A 41 -7.24 12.76 -21.01
N GLU A 42 -6.17 12.96 -20.23
CA GLU A 42 -5.64 14.29 -19.94
C GLU A 42 -4.60 14.77 -20.97
N PHE A 43 -3.95 13.83 -21.67
CA PHE A 43 -2.93 14.09 -22.68
C PHE A 43 -3.24 13.30 -23.97
N PRO A 44 -4.33 13.63 -24.69
CA PRO A 44 -4.84 12.80 -25.80
C PRO A 44 -3.90 12.70 -27.00
N ALA A 45 -2.92 13.59 -27.12
CA ALA A 45 -1.88 13.52 -28.15
C ALA A 45 -0.86 12.38 -27.92
N VAL A 46 -0.91 11.71 -26.76
CA VAL A 46 0.07 10.72 -26.34
C VAL A 46 -0.57 9.34 -26.19
N ASP A 47 0.01 8.34 -26.83
CA ASP A 47 -0.41 6.95 -26.66
C ASP A 47 0.23 6.37 -25.37
N ALA A 48 -0.54 6.38 -24.28
CA ALA A 48 -0.09 5.90 -22.98
C ALA A 48 0.32 4.43 -22.99
N PHE A 49 -0.27 3.59 -23.85
CA PHE A 49 0.02 2.15 -23.88
C PHE A 49 1.46 1.83 -24.24
N LYS A 50 2.16 2.73 -24.93
CA LYS A 50 3.58 2.57 -25.27
C LYS A 50 4.52 2.55 -24.06
N PHE A 51 4.12 3.18 -22.94
CA PHE A 51 4.95 3.27 -21.74
C PHE A 51 4.21 2.94 -20.44
N ALA A 52 2.94 2.57 -20.50
CA ALA A 52 2.13 2.23 -19.34
C ALA A 52 2.71 1.11 -18.46
N PHE A 53 3.49 0.20 -19.07
CA PHE A 53 4.14 -0.92 -18.37
C PHE A 53 5.29 -0.47 -17.45
N ILE A 54 5.88 0.72 -17.65
CA ILE A 54 7.07 1.19 -16.92
C ILE A 54 6.76 1.31 -15.42
N GLY A 55 5.62 1.91 -15.07
CA GLY A 55 5.22 2.07 -13.68
C GLY A 55 5.10 0.74 -12.92
N PRO A 56 4.24 -0.18 -13.37
CA PRO A 56 4.11 -1.51 -12.77
C PRO A 56 5.42 -2.32 -12.75
N LEU A 57 6.23 -2.23 -13.81
CA LEU A 57 7.54 -2.89 -13.86
C LEU A 57 8.48 -2.37 -12.78
N LEU A 58 8.61 -1.05 -12.65
CA LEU A 58 9.43 -0.44 -11.60
C LEU A 58 8.95 -0.83 -10.21
N ALA A 59 7.65 -0.76 -9.96
CA ALA A 59 7.08 -1.17 -8.67
C ALA A 59 7.36 -2.65 -8.34
N ALA A 60 7.27 -3.54 -9.33
CA ALA A 60 7.59 -4.95 -9.15
C ALA A 60 9.10 -5.17 -8.84
N LEU A 61 9.98 -4.46 -9.55
CA LEU A 61 11.43 -4.56 -9.36
C LEU A 61 11.91 -4.00 -8.01
N VAL A 62 11.29 -2.94 -7.49
CA VAL A 62 11.68 -2.36 -6.20
C VAL A 62 11.04 -3.05 -5.00
N ARG A 63 10.04 -3.92 -5.19
CA ARG A 63 9.36 -4.63 -4.11
C ARG A 63 10.32 -5.46 -3.23
N PRO A 64 11.27 -6.25 -3.76
CA PRO A 64 12.26 -6.95 -2.94
C PRO A 64 13.14 -5.99 -2.11
N ILE A 65 13.45 -4.81 -2.67
CA ILE A 65 14.22 -3.77 -1.98
C ILE A 65 13.43 -3.28 -0.75
N GLY A 66 12.11 -3.09 -0.88
CA GLY A 66 11.23 -2.72 0.23
C GLY A 66 11.25 -3.75 1.37
N GLY A 67 11.22 -5.04 1.04
CA GLY A 67 11.34 -6.12 2.01
C GLY A 67 12.71 -6.13 2.72
N TRP A 68 13.78 -5.98 1.96
CA TRP A 68 15.15 -5.92 2.49
C TRP A 68 15.38 -4.69 3.41
N LEU A 69 14.84 -3.52 3.04
CA LEU A 69 14.89 -2.33 3.87
C LEU A 69 14.10 -2.53 5.17
N ALA A 70 12.93 -3.18 5.09
CA ALA A 70 12.11 -3.49 6.25
C ALA A 70 12.84 -4.40 7.25
N ASP A 71 13.64 -5.36 6.75
CA ASP A 71 14.44 -6.24 7.60
C ASP A 71 15.61 -5.51 8.31
N ARG A 72 16.11 -4.39 7.74
CA ARG A 72 17.25 -3.65 8.28
C ARG A 72 16.88 -2.46 9.17
N VAL A 73 15.85 -1.73 8.78
CA VAL A 73 15.50 -0.44 9.41
C VAL A 73 14.22 -0.54 10.23
N GLY A 74 13.44 -1.63 10.01
CA GLY A 74 12.11 -1.82 10.58
C GLY A 74 11.01 -1.51 9.56
N GLY A 75 10.07 -2.44 9.46
CA GLY A 75 8.99 -2.37 8.46
C GLY A 75 8.07 -1.18 8.67
N ALA A 76 7.76 -0.85 9.92
CA ALA A 76 6.90 0.28 10.25
C ALA A 76 7.50 1.63 9.84
N MET A 77 8.81 1.82 10.02
CA MET A 77 9.49 3.06 9.64
C MET A 77 9.52 3.24 8.14
N ILE A 78 9.85 2.19 7.40
CA ILE A 78 9.85 2.23 5.92
C ILE A 78 8.43 2.50 5.41
N THR A 79 7.44 1.78 5.90
CA THR A 79 6.03 1.93 5.51
C THR A 79 5.51 3.34 5.80
N PHE A 80 5.90 3.94 6.93
CA PHE A 80 5.54 5.32 7.27
C PHE A 80 6.04 6.32 6.21
N TRP A 81 7.35 6.29 5.90
CA TRP A 81 7.94 7.21 4.92
C TRP A 81 7.41 6.98 3.50
N ILE A 82 7.12 5.74 3.15
CA ILE A 82 6.49 5.42 1.87
C ILE A 82 5.10 6.07 1.79
N PHE A 83 4.29 6.03 2.83
CA PHE A 83 3.00 6.70 2.82
C PHE A 83 3.11 8.24 2.80
N VAL A 84 4.19 8.82 3.34
CA VAL A 84 4.47 10.25 3.14
C VAL A 84 4.65 10.56 1.64
N VAL A 85 5.48 9.79 0.94
CA VAL A 85 5.68 9.96 -0.50
C VAL A 85 4.38 9.74 -1.26
N MET A 86 3.62 8.69 -0.93
CA MET A 86 2.35 8.37 -1.58
C MET A 86 1.27 9.44 -1.32
N ALA A 87 1.30 10.13 -0.18
CA ALA A 87 0.39 11.25 0.09
C ALA A 87 0.71 12.51 -0.73
N VAL A 88 1.99 12.73 -1.03
CA VAL A 88 2.45 13.92 -1.79
C VAL A 88 2.37 13.70 -3.30
N ALA A 89 2.72 12.51 -3.79
CA ALA A 89 2.83 12.24 -5.22
C ALA A 89 1.53 12.46 -6.01
N PRO A 90 0.31 12.10 -5.55
CA PRO A 90 -0.92 12.41 -6.28
C PRO A 90 -1.20 13.91 -6.36
N LEU A 91 -0.83 14.70 -5.33
CA LEU A 91 -0.96 16.15 -5.36
C LEU A 91 0.01 16.78 -6.37
N ALA A 92 1.23 16.25 -6.45
CA ALA A 92 2.18 16.63 -7.50
C ALA A 92 1.64 16.28 -8.89
N ALA A 93 1.05 15.10 -9.08
CA ALA A 93 0.42 14.71 -10.33
C ALA A 93 -0.73 15.68 -10.69
N ALA A 94 -1.59 16.03 -9.72
CA ALA A 94 -2.67 16.99 -9.91
C ALA A 94 -2.15 18.38 -10.30
N TYR A 95 -1.01 18.80 -9.77
CA TYR A 95 -0.38 20.08 -10.13
C TYR A 95 0.02 20.13 -11.61
N PHE A 96 0.47 19.01 -12.19
CA PHE A 96 0.93 18.95 -13.58
C PHE A 96 -0.19 18.66 -14.61
N LEU A 97 -1.44 18.50 -14.17
CA LEU A 97 -2.58 18.33 -15.09
C LEU A 97 -2.80 19.56 -15.98
N PRO A 98 -3.30 19.37 -17.21
CA PRO A 98 -3.80 20.46 -18.03
C PRO A 98 -4.93 21.21 -17.32
N ARG A 99 -4.94 22.55 -17.44
CA ARG A 99 -5.98 23.41 -16.88
C ARG A 99 -6.34 24.49 -17.89
N ALA A 100 -7.46 25.19 -17.66
CA ALA A 100 -7.82 26.33 -18.48
C ALA A 100 -6.67 27.33 -18.56
N GLY A 101 -6.12 27.52 -19.76
CA GLY A 101 -4.99 28.43 -20.02
C GLY A 101 -3.59 27.83 -19.84
N THR A 102 -3.46 26.54 -19.49
CA THR A 102 -2.17 25.87 -19.39
C THR A 102 -2.23 24.44 -19.98
N GLU A 103 -1.25 24.06 -20.79
CA GLU A 103 -1.19 22.73 -21.40
C GLU A 103 -0.83 21.61 -20.39
N GLY A 104 -0.49 21.97 -19.16
CA GLY A 104 0.04 21.02 -18.18
C GLY A 104 1.45 20.52 -18.52
N SER A 105 1.94 19.52 -17.81
CA SER A 105 3.24 18.89 -18.07
C SER A 105 3.12 17.38 -18.01
N LEU A 106 3.10 16.72 -19.18
CA LEU A 106 3.13 15.26 -19.25
C LEU A 106 4.33 14.67 -18.50
N ILE A 107 5.52 15.26 -18.66
CA ILE A 107 6.74 14.76 -18.00
C ILE A 107 6.60 14.85 -16.49
N GLY A 108 6.14 15.99 -15.95
CA GLY A 108 5.92 16.17 -14.53
C GLY A 108 4.86 15.19 -13.97
N PHE A 109 3.76 15.02 -14.72
CA PHE A 109 2.70 14.07 -14.38
C PHE A 109 3.23 12.62 -14.34
N VAL A 110 3.94 12.19 -15.38
CA VAL A 110 4.52 10.84 -15.44
C VAL A 110 5.54 10.62 -14.32
N LEU A 111 6.42 11.60 -14.04
CA LEU A 111 7.40 11.49 -12.94
C LEU A 111 6.71 11.37 -11.57
N ALA A 112 5.63 12.10 -11.33
CA ALA A 112 4.86 11.98 -10.10
C ALA A 112 4.24 10.57 -9.97
N PHE A 113 3.71 10.00 -11.06
CA PHE A 113 3.21 8.62 -11.06
C PHE A 113 4.32 7.58 -10.93
N VAL A 114 5.49 7.78 -11.54
CA VAL A 114 6.65 6.90 -11.34
C VAL A 114 7.07 6.89 -9.87
N ALA A 115 7.14 8.05 -9.22
CA ALA A 115 7.41 8.12 -7.78
C ALA A 115 6.35 7.37 -6.96
N LEU A 116 5.07 7.50 -7.33
CA LEU A 116 3.97 6.79 -6.68
C LEU A 116 4.07 5.27 -6.88
N PHE A 117 4.42 4.80 -8.09
CA PHE A 117 4.64 3.38 -8.36
C PHE A 117 5.81 2.80 -7.57
N ILE A 118 6.94 3.51 -7.54
CA ILE A 118 8.11 3.10 -6.76
C ILE A 118 7.75 3.02 -5.28
N ALA A 119 7.09 4.05 -4.75
CA ALA A 119 6.63 4.08 -3.37
C ALA A 119 5.67 2.92 -3.07
N ALA A 120 4.67 2.68 -3.91
CA ALA A 120 3.74 1.56 -3.76
C ALA A 120 4.47 0.20 -3.79
N GLY A 121 5.48 0.04 -4.65
CA GLY A 121 6.29 -1.19 -4.75
C GLY A 121 7.12 -1.44 -3.50
N VAL A 122 7.88 -0.44 -3.04
CA VAL A 122 8.66 -0.52 -1.79
C VAL A 122 7.75 -0.76 -0.58
N GLY A 123 6.64 -0.02 -0.49
CA GLY A 123 5.65 -0.16 0.57
C GLY A 123 5.00 -1.55 0.58
N ASN A 124 4.72 -2.12 -0.60
CA ASN A 124 4.20 -3.47 -0.71
C ASN A 124 5.21 -4.51 -0.18
N GLY A 125 6.50 -4.37 -0.50
CA GLY A 125 7.55 -5.23 0.06
C GLY A 125 7.65 -5.11 1.57
N SER A 126 7.60 -3.90 2.11
CA SER A 126 7.67 -3.63 3.55
C SER A 126 6.45 -4.17 4.30
N THR A 127 5.23 -3.85 3.86
CA THR A 127 3.99 -4.33 4.52
C THR A 127 3.84 -5.85 4.43
N PHE A 128 4.29 -6.46 3.33
CA PHE A 128 4.34 -7.92 3.19
C PHE A 128 5.20 -8.57 4.27
N ARG A 129 6.36 -7.97 4.61
CA ARG A 129 7.26 -8.47 5.67
C ARG A 129 6.70 -8.20 7.06
N MET A 130 6.00 -7.10 7.28
CA MET A 130 5.42 -6.75 8.58
C MET A 130 4.37 -7.76 9.06
N ILE A 131 3.50 -8.25 8.16
CA ILE A 131 2.36 -9.12 8.53
C ILE A 131 2.80 -10.34 9.34
N PRO A 132 3.69 -11.24 8.84
CA PRO A 132 4.09 -12.42 9.60
C PRO A 132 4.87 -12.07 10.87
N ILE A 133 5.65 -10.98 10.87
CA ILE A 133 6.40 -10.53 12.05
C ILE A 133 5.43 -10.13 13.19
N ILE A 134 4.38 -9.37 12.86
CA ILE A 134 3.38 -8.91 13.83
C ILE A 134 2.70 -10.10 14.52
N PHE A 135 2.18 -11.05 13.75
CA PHE A 135 1.46 -12.21 14.32
C PHE A 135 2.39 -13.12 15.11
N ARG A 136 3.61 -13.35 14.61
CA ARG A 136 4.61 -14.12 15.35
C ARG A 136 4.97 -13.46 16.68
N THR A 137 5.25 -12.16 16.69
CA THR A 137 5.59 -11.42 17.92
C THR A 137 4.45 -11.44 18.94
N LEU A 138 3.20 -11.35 18.49
CA LEU A 138 2.04 -11.44 19.38
C LEU A 138 1.97 -12.81 20.07
N ARG A 139 2.12 -13.90 19.33
CA ARG A 139 2.08 -15.25 19.89
C ARG A 139 3.28 -15.56 20.78
N GLU A 140 4.47 -15.11 20.44
CA GLU A 140 5.65 -15.24 21.28
C GLU A 140 5.48 -14.53 22.64
N ARG A 141 4.85 -13.34 22.66
CA ARG A 141 4.58 -12.60 23.90
C ARG A 141 3.59 -13.31 24.82
N GLU A 142 2.61 -14.03 24.27
CA GLU A 142 1.65 -14.80 25.09
C GLU A 142 2.31 -15.89 25.92
N VAL A 143 3.42 -16.46 25.45
CA VAL A 143 4.12 -17.57 26.11
C VAL A 143 5.46 -17.16 26.73
N ALA A 144 5.86 -15.89 26.62
CA ALA A 144 7.18 -15.41 27.06
C ALA A 144 7.50 -15.71 28.53
N ASN A 145 6.47 -15.77 29.41
CA ASN A 145 6.63 -16.02 30.84
C ASN A 145 6.74 -17.51 31.22
N GLN A 146 6.55 -18.44 30.26
CA GLN A 146 6.49 -19.88 30.54
C GLN A 146 7.89 -20.53 30.59
N ASN A 147 8.93 -19.85 30.09
CA ASN A 147 10.31 -20.35 30.00
C ASN A 147 10.42 -21.73 29.32
N ASP A 148 9.48 -22.10 28.49
CA ASP A 148 9.36 -23.37 27.77
C ASP A 148 9.68 -23.19 26.29
N GLN A 149 10.75 -23.81 25.83
CA GLN A 149 11.16 -23.76 24.42
C GLN A 149 10.13 -24.42 23.48
N ALA A 150 9.46 -25.48 23.91
CA ALA A 150 8.45 -26.14 23.10
C ALA A 150 7.21 -25.25 22.93
N ALA A 151 6.79 -24.54 23.98
CA ALA A 151 5.71 -23.56 23.92
C ALA A 151 6.08 -22.39 22.97
N MET A 152 7.34 -21.93 23.02
CA MET A 152 7.82 -20.87 22.14
C MET A 152 7.83 -21.29 20.67
N GLU A 153 8.28 -22.50 20.35
CA GLU A 153 8.23 -23.02 18.97
C GLU A 153 6.80 -23.22 18.47
N ALA A 154 5.91 -23.70 19.32
CA ALA A 154 4.49 -23.83 18.99
C ALA A 154 3.87 -22.44 18.70
N ALA A 155 4.15 -21.43 19.52
CA ALA A 155 3.69 -20.07 19.31
C ALA A 155 4.19 -19.47 18.00
N ARG A 156 5.45 -19.72 17.63
CA ARG A 156 6.03 -19.31 16.34
C ARG A 156 5.30 -19.93 15.14
N ARG A 157 4.99 -21.22 15.21
CA ARG A 157 4.25 -21.94 14.15
C ARG A 157 2.84 -21.38 13.99
N VAL A 158 2.12 -21.18 15.09
CA VAL A 158 0.78 -20.59 15.10
C VAL A 158 0.82 -19.19 14.51
N GLY A 159 1.71 -18.31 14.99
CA GLY A 159 1.86 -16.95 14.48
C GLY A 159 2.21 -16.89 13.00
N SER A 160 3.04 -17.81 12.51
CA SER A 160 3.37 -17.91 11.07
C SER A 160 2.15 -18.30 10.24
N THR A 161 1.32 -19.24 10.72
CA THR A 161 0.08 -19.66 10.04
C THR A 161 -0.95 -18.52 10.01
N GLU A 162 -1.15 -17.81 11.12
CA GLU A 162 -2.02 -16.65 11.20
C GLU A 162 -1.54 -15.50 10.31
N GLY A 163 -0.23 -15.25 10.29
CA GLY A 163 0.37 -14.25 9.40
C GLY A 163 0.14 -14.58 7.93
N ALA A 164 0.31 -15.85 7.53
CA ALA A 164 0.05 -16.29 6.16
C ALA A 164 -1.43 -16.14 5.77
N ALA A 165 -2.35 -16.51 6.66
CA ALA A 165 -3.78 -16.36 6.42
C ALA A 165 -4.20 -14.88 6.36
N THR A 166 -3.63 -14.03 7.25
CA THR A 166 -3.81 -12.57 7.21
C THR A 166 -3.33 -11.98 5.90
N LEU A 167 -2.16 -12.42 5.42
CA LEU A 167 -1.62 -11.96 4.15
C LEU A 167 -2.53 -12.32 2.97
N GLY A 168 -3.03 -13.56 2.94
CA GLY A 168 -3.98 -14.00 1.91
C GLY A 168 -5.27 -13.18 1.92
N PHE A 169 -5.88 -12.98 3.08
CA PHE A 169 -7.10 -12.17 3.23
C PHE A 169 -6.84 -10.70 2.85
N SER A 170 -5.77 -10.09 3.37
CA SER A 170 -5.41 -8.70 3.07
C SER A 170 -5.12 -8.50 1.58
N SER A 171 -4.50 -9.50 0.92
CA SER A 171 -4.26 -9.47 -0.54
C SER A 171 -5.57 -9.51 -1.32
N ALA A 172 -6.52 -10.33 -0.92
CA ALA A 172 -7.84 -10.39 -1.54
C ALA A 172 -8.59 -9.06 -1.39
N VAL A 173 -8.62 -8.48 -0.19
CA VAL A 173 -9.22 -7.16 0.06
C VAL A 173 -8.53 -6.08 -0.77
N ALA A 174 -7.20 -6.05 -0.76
CA ALA A 174 -6.42 -5.06 -1.47
C ALA A 174 -6.56 -5.15 -3.00
N ALA A 175 -6.82 -6.35 -3.55
CA ALA A 175 -7.03 -6.55 -4.98
C ALA A 175 -8.22 -5.73 -5.53
N PHE A 176 -9.21 -5.40 -4.68
CA PHE A 176 -10.28 -4.47 -5.05
C PHE A 176 -9.78 -3.06 -5.40
N GLY A 177 -8.56 -2.68 -4.99
CA GLY A 177 -7.92 -1.45 -5.44
C GLY A 177 -7.84 -1.34 -6.96
N GLY A 178 -7.62 -2.47 -7.66
CA GLY A 178 -7.65 -2.53 -9.12
C GLY A 178 -8.97 -2.09 -9.75
N PHE A 179 -10.04 -2.20 -8.99
CA PHE A 179 -11.38 -1.81 -9.40
C PHE A 179 -11.71 -0.36 -8.96
N PHE A 180 -11.45 -0.05 -7.70
CA PHE A 180 -11.85 1.25 -7.11
C PHE A 180 -11.06 2.43 -7.66
N ILE A 181 -9.77 2.29 -7.94
CA ILE A 181 -8.95 3.43 -8.39
C ILE A 181 -9.38 3.92 -9.78
N PRO A 182 -9.53 3.07 -10.82
CA PRO A 182 -10.05 3.52 -12.11
C PRO A 182 -11.45 4.11 -12.02
N ILE A 183 -12.34 3.54 -11.19
CA ILE A 183 -13.69 4.07 -10.99
C ILE A 183 -13.64 5.46 -10.34
N ALA A 184 -12.79 5.66 -9.33
CA ALA A 184 -12.65 6.97 -8.69
C ALA A 184 -12.19 8.03 -9.69
N TYR A 185 -11.22 7.71 -10.54
CA TYR A 185 -10.79 8.61 -11.61
C TYR A 185 -11.92 8.91 -12.59
N GLY A 186 -12.58 7.89 -13.13
CA GLY A 186 -13.69 8.06 -14.06
C GLY A 186 -14.85 8.85 -13.45
N THR A 187 -15.18 8.62 -12.18
CA THR A 187 -16.23 9.36 -11.46
C THR A 187 -15.84 10.82 -11.26
N SER A 188 -14.60 11.10 -10.86
CA SER A 188 -14.10 12.46 -10.71
C SER A 188 -14.19 13.23 -12.02
N ILE A 189 -13.68 12.65 -13.11
CA ILE A 189 -13.73 13.26 -14.45
C ILE A 189 -15.18 13.51 -14.87
N LYS A 190 -16.08 12.54 -14.67
CA LYS A 190 -17.49 12.68 -15.04
C LYS A 190 -18.20 13.81 -14.27
N LEU A 191 -17.87 14.01 -13.00
CA LEU A 191 -18.55 14.98 -12.15
C LEU A 191 -17.94 16.38 -12.23
N THR A 192 -16.62 16.49 -12.40
CA THR A 192 -15.89 17.76 -12.32
C THR A 192 -15.12 18.14 -13.58
N GLY A 193 -15.08 17.24 -14.57
CA GLY A 193 -14.25 17.42 -15.78
C GLY A 193 -12.76 17.16 -15.57
N SER A 194 -12.34 16.74 -14.35
CA SER A 194 -10.93 16.55 -14.00
C SER A 194 -10.75 15.39 -13.01
N PRO A 195 -9.62 14.65 -13.04
CA PRO A 195 -9.29 13.62 -12.06
C PRO A 195 -8.76 14.20 -10.74
N GLU A 196 -8.62 15.52 -10.59
CA GLU A 196 -8.05 16.17 -9.40
C GLU A 196 -8.71 15.73 -8.10
N GLY A 197 -10.06 15.65 -8.09
CA GLY A 197 -10.81 15.21 -6.91
C GLY A 197 -10.43 13.81 -6.43
N ALA A 198 -10.24 12.87 -7.36
CA ALA A 198 -9.81 11.54 -7.04
C ALA A 198 -8.34 11.50 -6.55
N LEU A 199 -7.44 12.30 -7.15
CA LEU A 199 -6.05 12.40 -6.70
C LEU A 199 -5.94 12.95 -5.29
N VAL A 200 -6.72 13.98 -4.95
CA VAL A 200 -6.82 14.53 -3.58
C VAL A 200 -7.39 13.47 -2.62
N PHE A 201 -8.44 12.75 -3.01
CA PHE A 201 -9.01 11.67 -2.21
C PHE A 201 -7.96 10.60 -1.87
N PHE A 202 -7.14 10.16 -2.85
CA PHE A 202 -6.08 9.20 -2.58
C PHE A 202 -4.98 9.76 -1.70
N SER A 203 -4.63 11.04 -1.82
CA SER A 203 -3.69 11.69 -0.88
C SER A 203 -4.20 11.63 0.56
N VAL A 204 -5.48 11.93 0.78
CA VAL A 204 -6.11 11.82 2.11
C VAL A 204 -6.12 10.37 2.62
N PHE A 205 -6.42 9.42 1.73
CA PHE A 205 -6.34 7.99 2.06
C PHE A 205 -4.93 7.58 2.49
N TYR A 206 -3.89 7.98 1.77
CA TYR A 206 -2.50 7.68 2.14
C TYR A 206 -2.07 8.38 3.43
N LEU A 207 -2.55 9.60 3.71
CA LEU A 207 -2.36 10.24 5.01
C LEU A 207 -2.98 9.41 6.13
N SER A 208 -4.16 8.81 5.93
CA SER A 208 -4.77 7.90 6.91
C SER A 208 -3.92 6.65 7.15
N CYS A 209 -3.32 6.09 6.09
CA CYS A 209 -2.39 4.97 6.19
C CYS A 209 -1.10 5.36 6.92
N MET A 210 -0.55 6.54 6.64
CA MET A 210 0.61 7.10 7.33
C MET A 210 0.35 7.24 8.84
N LEU A 211 -0.76 7.86 9.21
CA LEU A 211 -1.17 8.04 10.61
C LEU A 211 -1.42 6.70 11.29
N GLY A 212 -2.09 5.76 10.60
CA GLY A 212 -2.28 4.40 11.07
C GLY A 212 -0.95 3.67 11.32
N THR A 213 -0.02 3.75 10.37
CA THR A 213 1.31 3.14 10.52
C THR A 213 2.04 3.71 11.73
N TRP A 214 2.05 5.03 11.87
CA TRP A 214 2.66 5.68 13.02
C TRP A 214 2.00 5.28 14.33
N ARG A 215 0.67 5.33 14.41
CA ARG A 215 -0.11 5.09 15.62
C ARG A 215 -0.04 3.64 16.10
N TRP A 216 0.01 2.68 15.18
CA TRP A 216 -0.11 1.25 15.51
C TRP A 216 1.22 0.53 15.57
N TYR A 217 2.25 0.98 14.82
CA TYR A 217 3.48 0.21 14.63
C TYR A 217 4.79 1.01 14.78
N ALA A 218 4.84 2.30 14.40
CA ALA A 218 6.09 3.05 14.34
C ALA A 218 6.46 3.79 15.63
N ARG A 219 5.48 4.14 16.47
CA ARG A 219 5.75 4.83 17.74
C ARG A 219 6.36 3.86 18.77
N ARG A 220 7.21 4.39 19.70
CA ARG A 220 7.94 3.58 20.69
C ARG A 220 7.04 2.73 21.60
N ASP A 221 5.85 3.22 21.93
CA ASP A 221 4.84 2.54 22.77
C ASP A 221 3.77 1.83 21.92
N ALA A 222 4.07 1.50 20.66
CA ALA A 222 3.16 0.74 19.85
C ALA A 222 2.94 -0.68 20.42
N GLU A 223 1.72 -1.18 20.29
CA GLU A 223 1.35 -2.54 20.74
C GLU A 223 2.27 -3.61 20.15
N VAL A 224 2.65 -3.44 18.88
CA VAL A 224 3.65 -4.27 18.19
C VAL A 224 4.53 -3.34 17.40
N ALA A 225 5.67 -2.94 17.94
CA ALA A 225 6.69 -2.23 17.18
C ALA A 225 7.41 -3.22 16.23
N CYS A 226 7.58 -2.85 14.96
CA CYS A 226 8.22 -3.68 13.94
C CYS A 226 8.94 -2.84 12.87
#